data_b0d7d3693a68f0a1bbf328a91a202acf
#
_entry.id   b0d7d3693a68f0a1bbf328a91a202acf
#
_cell.length_a   1.000
_cell.length_b   1.000
_cell.length_c   1.000
_cell.angle_alpha   90.00
_cell.angle_beta   90.00
_cell.angle_gamma   90.00
#
_symmetry.space_group_name_H-M   'P 1'
#
loop_
_entity.id
_entity.type
_entity.pdbx_description
1 polymer ?
#
loop_
_entity_poly.entity_id
_entity_poly.type
_entity_poly.pdbx_seq_one_letter_code
_entity_poly.pdbx_strand_id
1 'polypeptide(L)'
;LSIREIVYEQEALLKDLPEELVSSRFNVQDRNIKMLLGHMVDSASNNQQRMVRLQYAPRCGWSMPDANVGMLVFPDYTQDNDLWIFLQDYRSYPMEELLQLWKCTNLHIAHLIEAIDQTKLDNYWIDYQGNKCTLRNMVSGYLDHLRLHVGQIRDLLEHMNTTRLDFRR
;
A
#
# COMPACT_ATOMS: atom_id res chain seq x y z
N LEU A 1 10.43 13.12 2.11
CA LEU A 1 9.54 12.78 3.24
C LEU A 1 9.69 11.31 3.62
N SER A 2 9.76 11.00 4.90
CA SER A 2 9.69 9.65 5.46
C SER A 2 8.26 9.10 5.41
N ILE A 3 8.10 7.79 5.63
CA ILE A 3 6.76 7.17 5.73
C ILE A 3 5.92 7.88 6.81
N ARG A 4 6.50 8.17 7.99
CA ARG A 4 5.79 8.83 9.09
C ARG A 4 5.30 10.23 8.71
N GLU A 5 6.16 11.03 8.08
CA GLU A 5 5.80 12.38 7.63
C GLU A 5 4.66 12.32 6.61
N ILE A 6 4.75 11.42 5.62
CA ILE A 6 3.68 11.22 4.63
C ILE A 6 2.36 10.85 5.31
N VAL A 7 2.40 9.92 6.28
CA VAL A 7 1.20 9.47 6.99
C VAL A 7 0.52 10.61 7.74
N TYR A 8 1.27 11.41 8.49
CA TYR A 8 0.69 12.53 9.23
C TYR A 8 0.20 13.67 8.33
N GLU A 9 0.92 13.96 7.23
CA GLU A 9 0.44 14.94 6.24
C GLU A 9 -0.88 14.50 5.59
N GLN A 10 -0.97 13.22 5.19
CA GLN A 10 -2.18 12.71 4.55
C GLN A 10 -3.35 12.60 5.55
N GLU A 11 -3.11 12.20 6.80
CA GLU A 11 -4.16 12.23 7.82
C GLU A 11 -4.73 13.65 7.98
N ALA A 12 -3.87 14.66 8.10
CA ALA A 12 -4.30 16.05 8.24
C ALA A 12 -5.10 16.54 7.01
N LEU A 13 -4.73 16.08 5.82
CA LEU A 13 -5.40 16.44 4.57
C LEU A 13 -6.78 15.77 4.43
N LEU A 14 -6.91 14.51 4.84
CA LEU A 14 -8.04 13.66 4.49
C LEU A 14 -9.12 13.58 5.58
N LYS A 15 -8.79 13.83 6.85
CA LYS A 15 -9.66 13.58 8.00
C LYS A 15 -10.99 14.33 7.97
N ASP A 16 -11.03 15.54 7.40
CA ASP A 16 -12.20 16.43 7.39
C ASP A 16 -12.85 16.51 5.99
N LEU A 17 -12.49 15.62 5.05
CA LEU A 17 -13.08 15.63 3.72
C LEU A 17 -14.49 15.04 3.74
N PRO A 18 -15.45 15.67 3.02
CA PRO A 18 -16.81 15.14 2.88
C PRO A 18 -16.81 13.75 2.23
N GLU A 19 -17.71 12.86 2.68
CA GLU A 19 -17.87 11.51 2.14
C GLU A 19 -18.12 11.52 0.62
N GLU A 20 -18.95 12.42 0.13
CA GLU A 20 -19.21 12.58 -1.30
C GLU A 20 -17.91 12.79 -2.10
N LEU A 21 -16.98 13.56 -1.54
CA LEU A 21 -15.74 13.90 -2.18
C LEU A 21 -14.80 12.71 -2.34
N VAL A 22 -14.64 11.93 -1.28
CA VAL A 22 -13.73 10.76 -1.27
C VAL A 22 -14.27 9.57 -2.05
N SER A 23 -15.58 9.59 -2.39
CA SER A 23 -16.28 8.50 -3.07
C SER A 23 -16.61 8.77 -4.54
N SER A 24 -16.70 10.05 -4.99
CA SER A 24 -17.32 10.42 -6.27
C SER A 24 -16.36 10.50 -7.47
N ARG A 25 -15.05 10.57 -7.24
CA ARG A 25 -14.06 10.73 -8.31
C ARG A 25 -13.16 9.53 -8.42
N PHE A 26 -12.85 9.18 -9.65
CA PHE A 26 -12.08 8.00 -9.99
C PHE A 26 -10.86 8.38 -10.83
N ASN A 27 -9.73 7.74 -10.56
CA ASN A 27 -8.53 7.86 -11.38
C ASN A 27 -8.63 6.97 -12.64
N VAL A 28 -7.58 6.92 -13.45
CA VAL A 28 -7.52 6.12 -14.68
C VAL A 28 -7.63 4.61 -14.45
N GLN A 29 -7.50 4.15 -13.22
CA GLN A 29 -7.66 2.76 -12.81
C GLN A 29 -9.06 2.47 -12.22
N ASP A 30 -9.99 3.42 -12.36
CA ASP A 30 -11.35 3.35 -11.76
C ASP A 30 -11.34 3.23 -10.23
N ARG A 31 -10.38 3.88 -9.55
CA ARG A 31 -10.24 3.90 -8.08
C ARG A 31 -10.50 5.30 -7.53
N ASN A 32 -11.39 5.41 -6.54
CA ASN A 32 -11.59 6.61 -5.75
C ASN A 32 -10.60 6.67 -4.56
N ILE A 33 -10.67 7.75 -3.76
CA ILE A 33 -9.76 7.95 -2.62
C ILE A 33 -9.86 6.81 -1.61
N LYS A 34 -11.07 6.32 -1.30
CA LYS A 34 -11.26 5.20 -0.35
C LYS A 34 -10.64 3.91 -0.87
N MET A 35 -10.81 3.62 -2.16
CA MET A 35 -10.21 2.45 -2.80
C MET A 35 -8.68 2.54 -2.84
N LEU A 36 -8.11 3.73 -3.04
CA LEU A 36 -6.67 3.95 -2.97
C LEU A 36 -6.12 3.76 -1.55
N LEU A 37 -6.82 4.26 -0.52
CA LEU A 37 -6.47 4.02 0.88
C LEU A 37 -6.52 2.53 1.22
N GLY A 38 -7.59 1.84 0.81
CA GLY A 38 -7.75 0.40 1.01
C GLY A 38 -6.65 -0.41 0.32
N HIS A 39 -6.32 -0.09 -0.93
CA HIS A 39 -5.20 -0.69 -1.64
C HIS A 39 -3.87 -0.52 -0.88
N MET A 40 -3.62 0.65 -0.30
CA MET A 40 -2.42 0.87 0.51
C MET A 40 -2.44 0.09 1.84
N VAL A 41 -3.62 -0.16 2.43
CA VAL A 41 -3.78 -1.06 3.60
C VAL A 41 -3.42 -2.48 3.22
N ASP A 42 -3.94 -2.99 2.10
CA ASP A 42 -3.63 -4.33 1.60
C ASP A 42 -2.15 -4.49 1.28
N SER A 43 -1.57 -3.49 0.63
CA SER A 43 -0.13 -3.47 0.34
C SER A 43 0.71 -3.48 1.62
N ALA A 44 0.34 -2.70 2.64
CA ALA A 44 1.01 -2.70 3.93
C ALA A 44 0.96 -4.08 4.60
N SER A 45 -0.21 -4.70 4.64
CA SER A 45 -0.41 -6.03 5.23
C SER A 45 0.44 -7.10 4.53
N ASN A 46 0.43 -7.13 3.20
CA ASN A 46 1.21 -8.09 2.43
C ASN A 46 2.73 -7.85 2.57
N ASN A 47 3.18 -6.60 2.51
CA ASN A 47 4.60 -6.28 2.70
C ASN A 47 5.09 -6.55 4.11
N GLN A 48 4.28 -6.29 5.14
CA GLN A 48 4.59 -6.66 6.52
C GLN A 48 4.91 -8.15 6.64
N GLN A 49 4.05 -9.00 6.10
CA GLN A 49 4.25 -10.45 6.19
C GLN A 49 5.52 -10.90 5.45
N ARG A 50 5.80 -10.34 4.27
CA ARG A 50 7.02 -10.64 3.52
C ARG A 50 8.26 -10.17 4.27
N MET A 51 8.29 -8.92 4.75
CA MET A 51 9.42 -8.34 5.48
C MET A 51 9.73 -9.10 6.78
N VAL A 52 8.71 -9.55 7.50
CA VAL A 52 8.91 -10.35 8.72
C VAL A 52 9.47 -11.73 8.38
N ARG A 53 8.87 -12.42 7.39
CA ARG A 53 9.29 -13.79 7.02
C ARG A 53 10.71 -13.83 6.48
N LEU A 54 11.11 -12.83 5.68
CA LEU A 54 12.48 -12.76 5.14
C LEU A 54 13.55 -12.56 6.20
N GLN A 55 13.20 -12.17 7.43
CA GLN A 55 14.19 -12.08 8.51
C GLN A 55 14.55 -13.43 9.13
N TYR A 56 13.65 -14.43 9.04
CA TYR A 56 13.92 -15.79 9.54
C TYR A 56 13.99 -16.87 8.45
N ALA A 57 13.44 -16.60 7.26
CA ALA A 57 13.54 -17.47 6.10
C ALA A 57 14.35 -16.76 5.01
N PRO A 58 15.54 -17.28 4.63
CA PRO A 58 16.45 -16.58 3.72
C PRO A 58 15.87 -16.39 2.31
N ARG A 59 14.80 -17.14 1.97
CA ARG A 59 14.04 -17.02 0.74
C ARG A 59 12.59 -17.41 0.91
N CYS A 60 11.71 -16.70 0.25
CA CYS A 60 10.29 -17.01 0.12
C CYS A 60 9.92 -17.03 -1.36
N GLY A 61 8.79 -17.62 -1.71
CA GLY A 61 8.33 -17.63 -3.09
C GLY A 61 6.82 -17.72 -3.20
N TRP A 62 6.34 -17.38 -4.38
CA TRP A 62 4.92 -17.45 -4.74
C TRP A 62 4.45 -18.89 -4.95
N SER A 63 5.28 -19.76 -5.49
CA SER A 63 4.98 -21.18 -5.67
C SER A 63 6.15 -22.05 -5.21
N MET A 64 5.88 -23.31 -4.90
CA MET A 64 6.87 -24.32 -4.52
C MET A 64 7.24 -25.16 -5.74
N PRO A 65 8.36 -24.89 -6.44
CA PRO A 65 8.84 -25.80 -7.46
C PRO A 65 9.33 -27.13 -6.88
N ASP A 66 9.86 -27.11 -5.62
CA ASP A 66 10.38 -28.29 -4.93
C ASP A 66 10.13 -28.21 -3.42
N ALA A 67 9.28 -29.13 -2.91
CA ALA A 67 8.93 -29.24 -1.50
C ALA A 67 10.12 -29.49 -0.55
N ASN A 68 11.30 -29.78 -1.09
CA ASN A 68 12.48 -30.20 -0.34
C ASN A 68 13.43 -29.08 0.08
N VAL A 69 13.12 -27.82 -0.20
CA VAL A 69 14.12 -26.72 -0.06
C VAL A 69 13.78 -25.73 1.04
N GLY A 70 12.83 -26.00 1.94
CA GLY A 70 12.56 -25.13 3.09
C GLY A 70 12.19 -23.68 2.71
N MET A 71 11.62 -23.47 1.51
CA MET A 71 11.15 -22.18 1.05
C MET A 71 9.72 -21.93 1.54
N LEU A 72 9.50 -20.81 2.20
CA LEU A 72 8.14 -20.39 2.53
C LEU A 72 7.39 -19.95 1.28
N VAL A 73 6.22 -20.50 1.06
CA VAL A 73 5.29 -20.03 0.04
C VAL A 73 4.52 -18.83 0.59
N PHE A 74 4.47 -17.78 -0.20
CA PHE A 74 3.69 -16.60 0.11
C PHE A 74 3.04 -16.07 -1.17
N PRO A 75 1.69 -16.06 -1.24
CA PRO A 75 0.98 -15.61 -2.43
C PRO A 75 1.35 -14.20 -2.85
N ASP A 76 1.39 -13.97 -4.16
CA ASP A 76 1.62 -12.63 -4.69
C ASP A 76 0.30 -11.90 -4.88
N TYR A 77 0.00 -11.02 -3.94
CA TYR A 77 -1.15 -10.12 -3.96
C TYR A 77 -1.21 -9.22 -5.21
N THR A 78 -0.09 -8.96 -5.87
CA THR A 78 -0.01 -8.00 -6.99
C THR A 78 -0.94 -8.36 -8.14
N GLN A 79 -1.22 -9.65 -8.35
CA GLN A 79 -2.14 -10.12 -9.41
C GLN A 79 -3.61 -9.86 -9.08
N ASP A 80 -3.96 -9.79 -7.78
CA ASP A 80 -5.33 -9.83 -7.30
C ASP A 80 -5.75 -8.52 -6.61
N ASN A 81 -4.96 -7.45 -6.76
CA ASN A 81 -5.18 -6.21 -5.97
C ASN A 81 -6.55 -5.56 -6.22
N ASP A 82 -7.08 -5.59 -7.45
CA ASP A 82 -8.43 -5.08 -7.73
C ASP A 82 -9.52 -5.97 -7.14
N LEU A 83 -9.32 -7.29 -7.16
CA LEU A 83 -10.22 -8.24 -6.52
C LEU A 83 -10.24 -8.04 -5.00
N TRP A 84 -9.09 -7.80 -4.37
CA TRP A 84 -8.99 -7.50 -2.94
C TRP A 84 -9.75 -6.22 -2.57
N ILE A 85 -9.55 -5.14 -3.33
CA ILE A 85 -10.29 -3.89 -3.15
C ILE A 85 -11.80 -4.13 -3.23
N PHE A 86 -12.24 -4.91 -4.19
CA PHE A 86 -13.65 -5.22 -4.41
C PHE A 86 -14.24 -6.09 -3.29
N LEU A 87 -13.57 -7.19 -2.92
CA LEU A 87 -14.07 -8.13 -1.92
C LEU A 87 -14.09 -7.54 -0.49
N GLN A 88 -13.20 -6.61 -0.17
CA GLN A 88 -13.18 -5.91 1.12
C GLN A 88 -14.09 -4.69 1.15
N ASP A 89 -14.71 -4.37 -0.01
CA ASP A 89 -15.69 -3.29 -0.15
C ASP A 89 -15.22 -1.95 0.45
N TYR A 90 -13.99 -1.56 0.18
CA TYR A 90 -13.46 -0.28 0.68
C TYR A 90 -14.28 0.93 0.23
N ARG A 91 -15.06 0.78 -0.84
CA ARG A 91 -15.94 1.83 -1.33
C ARG A 91 -17.02 2.19 -0.32
N SER A 92 -17.57 1.20 0.39
CA SER A 92 -18.61 1.39 1.42
C SER A 92 -18.03 1.59 2.83
N TYR A 93 -16.72 1.41 3.02
CA TYR A 93 -16.08 1.52 4.33
C TYR A 93 -16.18 2.96 4.87
N PRO A 94 -16.53 3.20 6.15
CA PRO A 94 -16.55 4.55 6.72
C PRO A 94 -15.16 5.21 6.60
N MET A 95 -15.13 6.44 6.07
CA MET A 95 -13.84 7.11 5.74
C MET A 95 -12.97 7.31 6.99
N GLU A 96 -13.54 7.67 8.12
CA GLU A 96 -12.80 7.87 9.37
C GLU A 96 -12.08 6.59 9.82
N GLU A 97 -12.79 5.45 9.82
CA GLU A 97 -12.24 4.16 10.23
C GLU A 97 -11.19 3.67 9.23
N LEU A 98 -11.44 3.83 7.93
CA LEU A 98 -10.50 3.46 6.88
C LEU A 98 -9.20 4.28 6.96
N LEU A 99 -9.31 5.57 7.23
CA LEU A 99 -8.16 6.46 7.40
C LEU A 99 -7.33 6.07 8.63
N GLN A 100 -7.97 5.70 9.75
CA GLN A 100 -7.28 5.20 10.93
C GLN A 100 -6.58 3.86 10.68
N LEU A 101 -7.25 2.94 9.98
CA LEU A 101 -6.66 1.66 9.59
C LEU A 101 -5.42 1.88 8.70
N TRP A 102 -5.54 2.72 7.68
CA TRP A 102 -4.43 3.08 6.80
C TRP A 102 -3.26 3.72 7.58
N LYS A 103 -3.54 4.65 8.48
CA LYS A 103 -2.55 5.29 9.33
C LYS A 103 -1.81 4.27 10.19
N CYS A 104 -2.55 3.45 10.94
CA CYS A 104 -1.96 2.48 11.86
C CYS A 104 -1.10 1.44 11.13
N THR A 105 -1.58 0.91 10.00
CA THR A 105 -0.82 -0.08 9.23
C THR A 105 0.47 0.51 8.64
N ASN A 106 0.45 1.72 8.11
CA ASN A 106 1.64 2.36 7.56
C ASN A 106 2.64 2.80 8.65
N LEU A 107 2.18 3.27 9.82
CA LEU A 107 3.04 3.53 10.96
C LEU A 107 3.70 2.25 11.49
N HIS A 108 2.98 1.12 11.45
CA HIS A 108 3.54 -0.18 11.81
C HIS A 108 4.61 -0.63 10.82
N ILE A 109 4.40 -0.44 9.51
CA ILE A 109 5.45 -0.70 8.49
C ILE A 109 6.68 0.17 8.75
N ALA A 110 6.52 1.45 9.06
CA ALA A 110 7.64 2.33 9.37
C ALA A 110 8.44 1.80 10.58
N HIS A 111 7.76 1.39 11.65
CA HIS A 111 8.39 0.78 12.82
C HIS A 111 9.11 -0.54 12.47
N LEU A 112 8.47 -1.40 11.68
CA LEU A 112 9.06 -2.66 11.23
C LEU A 112 10.36 -2.42 10.44
N ILE A 113 10.34 -1.47 9.51
CA ILE A 113 11.52 -1.12 8.69
C ILE A 113 12.68 -0.63 9.58
N GLU A 114 12.39 0.20 10.59
CA GLU A 114 13.38 0.68 11.55
C GLU A 114 14.00 -0.46 12.37
N ALA A 115 13.25 -1.54 12.61
CA ALA A 115 13.66 -2.70 13.41
C ALA A 115 14.27 -3.86 12.61
N ILE A 116 14.36 -3.76 11.27
CA ILE A 116 14.88 -4.84 10.42
C ILE A 116 16.35 -5.14 10.76
N ASP A 117 16.65 -6.42 10.92
CA ASP A 117 18.03 -6.90 11.00
C ASP A 117 18.76 -6.65 9.68
N GLN A 118 19.74 -5.73 9.71
CA GLN A 118 20.51 -5.33 8.52
C GLN A 118 21.26 -6.50 7.88
N THR A 119 21.56 -7.56 8.62
CA THR A 119 22.22 -8.76 8.08
C THR A 119 21.32 -9.60 7.18
N LYS A 120 19.99 -9.33 7.18
CA LYS A 120 18.97 -10.05 6.41
C LYS A 120 18.54 -9.33 5.14
N LEU A 121 19.09 -8.15 4.85
CA LEU A 121 18.66 -7.32 3.72
C LEU A 121 18.81 -7.99 2.35
N ASP A 122 19.69 -8.98 2.23
CA ASP A 122 19.89 -9.73 0.98
C ASP A 122 19.02 -11.00 0.88
N ASN A 123 18.28 -11.36 1.94
CA ASN A 123 17.22 -12.35 1.85
C ASN A 123 16.17 -11.88 0.84
N TYR A 124 15.55 -12.81 0.11
CA TYR A 124 14.73 -12.43 -1.03
C TYR A 124 13.45 -13.24 -1.16
N TRP A 125 12.47 -12.61 -1.81
CA TRP A 125 11.23 -13.20 -2.26
C TRP A 125 11.24 -13.35 -3.79
N ILE A 126 10.62 -14.40 -4.29
CA ILE A 126 10.40 -14.63 -5.71
C ILE A 126 8.93 -14.30 -6.02
N ASP A 127 8.70 -13.34 -6.90
CA ASP A 127 7.36 -12.96 -7.33
C ASP A 127 6.74 -13.99 -8.30
N TYR A 128 5.50 -13.75 -8.70
CA TYR A 128 4.79 -14.64 -9.63
C TYR A 128 5.40 -14.70 -11.03
N GLN A 129 6.20 -13.73 -11.41
CA GLN A 129 6.92 -13.68 -12.68
C GLN A 129 8.29 -14.34 -12.59
N GLY A 130 8.70 -14.81 -11.42
CA GLY A 130 10.02 -15.38 -11.17
C GLY A 130 11.11 -14.35 -10.87
N ASN A 131 10.77 -13.07 -10.69
CA ASN A 131 11.76 -12.06 -10.37
C ASN A 131 12.15 -12.12 -8.90
N LYS A 132 13.43 -11.91 -8.64
CA LYS A 132 13.98 -11.85 -7.30
C LYS A 132 13.85 -10.45 -6.71
N CYS A 133 13.12 -10.31 -5.62
CA CYS A 133 13.00 -9.08 -4.87
C CYS A 133 13.62 -9.25 -3.48
N THR A 134 14.72 -8.54 -3.20
CA THR A 134 15.40 -8.60 -1.89
C THR A 134 14.62 -7.81 -0.84
N LEU A 135 14.84 -8.13 0.46
CA LEU A 135 14.28 -7.36 1.56
C LEU A 135 14.69 -5.87 1.46
N ARG A 136 15.92 -5.58 1.03
CA ARG A 136 16.41 -4.23 0.75
C ARG A 136 15.54 -3.51 -0.29
N ASN A 137 15.26 -4.19 -1.42
CA ASN A 137 14.42 -3.61 -2.48
C ASN A 137 12.98 -3.40 -2.03
N MET A 138 12.46 -4.29 -1.19
CA MET A 138 11.10 -4.14 -0.63
C MET A 138 11.00 -2.93 0.30
N VAL A 139 12.03 -2.70 1.14
CA VAL A 139 12.08 -1.55 2.04
C VAL A 139 12.13 -0.23 1.25
N SER A 140 13.01 -0.12 0.25
CA SER A 140 13.11 1.09 -0.57
C SER A 140 11.85 1.30 -1.44
N GLY A 141 11.39 0.23 -2.10
CA GLY A 141 10.23 0.29 -2.98
C GLY A 141 8.91 0.58 -2.26
N TYR A 142 8.80 0.25 -0.97
CA TYR A 142 7.59 0.55 -0.21
C TYR A 142 7.32 2.07 -0.10
N LEU A 143 8.35 2.85 0.15
CA LEU A 143 8.21 4.31 0.21
C LEU A 143 7.80 4.90 -1.15
N ASP A 144 8.36 4.41 -2.23
CA ASP A 144 8.01 4.87 -3.57
C ASP A 144 6.58 4.49 -3.96
N HIS A 145 6.12 3.30 -3.59
CA HIS A 145 4.74 2.86 -3.75
C HIS A 145 3.77 3.75 -2.95
N LEU A 146 4.09 4.07 -1.69
CA LEU A 146 3.28 4.97 -0.88
C LEU A 146 3.18 6.37 -1.51
N ARG A 147 4.31 6.91 -1.99
CA ARG A 147 4.34 8.23 -2.69
C ARG A 147 3.51 8.23 -3.96
N LEU A 148 3.56 7.15 -4.74
CA LEU A 148 2.77 7.01 -5.97
C LEU A 148 1.26 7.17 -5.67
N HIS A 149 0.74 6.42 -4.71
CA HIS A 149 -0.71 6.44 -4.42
C HIS A 149 -1.15 7.72 -3.70
N VAL A 150 -0.30 8.30 -2.86
CA VAL A 150 -0.54 9.63 -2.29
C VAL A 150 -0.57 10.70 -3.37
N GLY A 151 0.28 10.60 -4.40
CA GLY A 151 0.22 11.45 -5.59
C GLY A 151 -1.13 11.33 -6.31
N GLN A 152 -1.60 10.12 -6.55
CA GLN A 152 -2.91 9.87 -7.18
C GLN A 152 -4.08 10.46 -6.36
N ILE A 153 -4.02 10.39 -5.02
CA ILE A 153 -5.02 11.04 -4.15
C ILE A 153 -4.98 12.57 -4.34
N ARG A 154 -3.80 13.18 -4.36
CA ARG A 154 -3.64 14.62 -4.58
C ARG A 154 -4.19 15.04 -5.94
N ASP A 155 -3.89 14.29 -6.99
CA ASP A 155 -4.42 14.55 -8.34
C ASP A 155 -5.96 14.55 -8.35
N LEU A 156 -6.60 13.59 -7.67
CA LEU A 156 -8.05 13.54 -7.52
C LEU A 156 -8.62 14.76 -6.77
N LEU A 157 -7.88 15.30 -5.80
CA LEU A 157 -8.29 16.49 -5.05
C LEU A 157 -8.05 17.78 -5.84
N GLU A 158 -6.95 17.90 -6.59
CA GLU A 158 -6.58 19.10 -7.36
C GLU A 158 -7.51 19.33 -8.55
N HIS A 159 -7.93 18.30 -9.26
CA HIS A 159 -8.94 18.41 -10.34
C HIS A 159 -10.26 19.02 -9.88
N MET A 160 -10.50 19.10 -8.57
CA MET A 160 -11.64 19.82 -8.01
C MET A 160 -11.52 21.33 -8.04
N ASN A 161 -10.31 21.85 -7.82
CA ASN A 161 -10.12 23.31 -7.77
C ASN A 161 -10.31 23.94 -9.15
N THR A 162 -9.96 23.20 -10.21
CA THR A 162 -10.14 23.66 -11.60
C THR A 162 -11.61 23.69 -12.02
N THR A 163 -12.39 22.67 -11.68
CA THR A 163 -13.82 22.60 -12.06
C THR A 163 -14.68 23.59 -11.29
N ARG A 164 -14.34 23.93 -10.03
CA ARG A 164 -15.06 24.95 -9.24
C ARG A 164 -14.83 26.38 -9.72
N LEU A 165 -13.71 26.65 -10.37
CA LEU A 165 -13.41 27.97 -10.93
C LEU A 165 -14.20 28.25 -12.21
N ASP A 166 -14.49 27.21 -13.01
CA ASP A 166 -15.25 27.34 -14.27
C ASP A 166 -16.76 27.57 -14.07
N PHE A 167 -17.33 27.23 -12.90
CA PHE A 167 -18.74 27.50 -12.56
C PHE A 167 -19.00 28.88 -11.92
N ARG A 168 -17.97 29.73 -11.77
CA ARG A 168 -18.08 31.10 -11.21
C ARG A 168 -17.83 32.20 -12.22
N ARG A 169 -17.96 31.90 -13.53
CA ARG A 169 -17.93 32.90 -14.60
C ARG A 169 -19.29 33.09 -15.25
#